data_a54a4d883ed6529e6f761fcd7e5ef39f
#
_entry.id   a54a4d883ed6529e6f761fcd7e5ef39f
#
_cell.length_a   1.000
_cell.length_b   1.000
_cell.length_c   1.000
_cell.angle_alpha   90.00
_cell.angle_beta   90.00
_cell.angle_gamma   90.00
#
_symmetry.space_group_name_H-M   'P 1'
#
loop_
_entity.id
_entity.type
_entity.pdbx_description
1 polymer ?
#
loop_
_entity_poly.entity_id
_entity_poly.type
_entity_poly.pdbx_seq_one_letter_code
_entity_poly.pdbx_strand_id
1 'polypeptide(L)'
;MYGFELPVREFPCKTPEEVRSTLPPNHDVVAFQCRNPIHRAHYELFTNALLSDNVSSNSVVLVHPTCGPTQQDDIPGKVRYLTYKELEEEISDERIKWAFLPYSMHMAGPREALQHMIIRRNYGCTHFIIGRDMAGCKSSSTGEDFYGPYDAQNFANKCADELMMQTVPSKNLVYTKEKGYITAEEAKEFNYEIMKLSGTEFRKKLRNGEPIPEWFAFKSVVDVLRLSLIHI
;
A
#
# COMPACT_ATOMS: atom_id res chain seq x y z
N MET A 1 -1.79 -18.53 -33.45
CA MET A 1 -1.50 -18.14 -32.06
C MET A 1 -0.31 -17.21 -32.12
N TYR A 2 -0.50 -15.91 -31.96
CA TYR A 2 0.60 -14.95 -31.95
C TYR A 2 1.24 -15.06 -30.58
N GLY A 3 2.44 -15.64 -30.49
CA GLY A 3 3.22 -15.65 -29.26
C GLY A 3 3.74 -14.26 -28.96
N PHE A 4 3.05 -13.52 -28.13
CA PHE A 4 3.61 -12.35 -27.51
C PHE A 4 4.60 -12.83 -26.44
N GLU A 5 5.88 -12.76 -26.72
CA GLU A 5 6.88 -12.80 -25.68
C GLU A 5 6.66 -11.59 -24.77
N LEU A 6 6.16 -11.83 -23.58
CA LEU A 6 6.08 -10.79 -22.57
C LEU A 6 7.51 -10.34 -22.24
N PRO A 7 7.78 -9.04 -22.16
CA PRO A 7 9.10 -8.55 -21.81
C PRO A 7 9.53 -9.16 -20.47
N VAL A 8 10.81 -9.55 -20.39
CA VAL A 8 11.40 -10.07 -19.15
C VAL A 8 11.18 -9.07 -18.04
N ARG A 9 10.45 -9.47 -17.00
CA ARG A 9 10.15 -8.61 -15.86
C ARG A 9 11.36 -8.55 -14.94
N GLU A 10 11.65 -7.36 -14.43
CA GLU A 10 12.75 -7.15 -13.48
C GLU A 10 12.46 -7.74 -12.08
N PHE A 11 11.26 -8.28 -11.87
CA PHE A 11 10.80 -8.86 -10.61
C PHE A 11 9.81 -10.00 -10.85
N PRO A 12 9.79 -11.03 -9.98
CA PRO A 12 8.87 -12.14 -10.12
C PRO A 12 7.44 -11.72 -9.83
N CYS A 13 6.51 -12.15 -10.69
CA CYS A 13 5.08 -11.97 -10.51
C CYS A 13 4.41 -13.33 -10.60
N LYS A 14 3.49 -13.57 -9.68
CA LYS A 14 2.63 -14.75 -9.69
C LYS A 14 1.30 -14.43 -10.38
N THR A 15 0.76 -15.44 -11.06
CA THR A 15 -0.60 -15.38 -11.61
C THR A 15 -1.64 -15.37 -10.48
N PRO A 16 -2.89 -14.97 -10.77
CA PRO A 16 -3.97 -15.07 -9.78
C PRO A 16 -4.16 -16.49 -9.24
N GLU A 17 -4.01 -17.51 -10.07
CA GLU A 17 -4.13 -18.92 -9.67
C GLU A 17 -3.03 -19.32 -8.69
N GLU A 18 -1.79 -18.99 -8.99
CA GLU A 18 -0.63 -19.25 -8.12
C GLU A 18 -0.78 -18.55 -6.77
N VAL A 19 -1.24 -17.30 -6.74
CA VAL A 19 -1.45 -16.60 -5.46
C VAL A 19 -2.58 -17.24 -4.68
N ARG A 20 -3.74 -17.52 -5.31
CA ARG A 20 -4.85 -18.20 -4.62
C ARG A 20 -4.45 -19.53 -4.00
N SER A 21 -3.58 -20.28 -4.64
CA SER A 21 -3.10 -21.57 -4.10
C SER A 21 -2.25 -21.42 -2.82
N THR A 22 -1.71 -20.22 -2.55
CA THR A 22 -0.92 -19.92 -1.34
C THR A 22 -1.74 -19.31 -0.22
N LEU A 23 -2.99 -18.89 -0.49
CA LEU A 23 -3.85 -18.30 0.51
C LEU A 23 -4.56 -19.38 1.33
N PRO A 24 -4.74 -19.19 2.64
CA PRO A 24 -5.42 -20.17 3.47
C PRO A 24 -6.90 -20.28 3.08
N PRO A 25 -7.45 -21.50 2.96
CA PRO A 25 -8.86 -21.68 2.63
C PRO A 25 -9.77 -21.19 3.77
N ASN A 26 -10.94 -20.69 3.41
CA ASN A 26 -11.97 -20.23 4.36
C ASN A 26 -11.52 -19.09 5.29
N HIS A 27 -10.57 -18.28 4.84
CA HIS A 27 -10.13 -17.05 5.52
C HIS A 27 -10.64 -15.83 4.78
N ASP A 28 -10.90 -14.75 5.51
CA ASP A 28 -10.95 -13.45 4.87
C ASP A 28 -9.56 -13.03 4.43
N VAL A 29 -9.47 -12.53 3.20
CA VAL A 29 -8.22 -12.04 2.63
C VAL A 29 -8.36 -10.56 2.36
N VAL A 30 -7.68 -9.77 3.18
CA VAL A 30 -7.70 -8.30 3.09
C VAL A 30 -6.54 -7.84 2.19
N ALA A 31 -6.85 -7.23 1.07
CA ALA A 31 -5.81 -6.74 0.16
C ALA A 31 -5.32 -5.33 0.55
N PHE A 32 -4.01 -5.17 0.59
CA PHE A 32 -3.36 -3.87 0.72
C PHE A 32 -2.61 -3.51 -0.56
N GLN A 33 -2.87 -2.31 -1.08
CA GLN A 33 -2.24 -1.73 -2.27
C GLN A 33 -1.34 -0.57 -1.88
N CYS A 34 -0.14 -0.53 -2.42
CA CYS A 34 0.71 0.66 -2.42
C CYS A 34 1.58 0.73 -3.67
N ARG A 35 2.15 1.90 -3.93
CA ARG A 35 3.12 2.16 -5.00
C ARG A 35 4.42 2.78 -4.48
N ASN A 36 4.53 2.94 -3.18
CA ASN A 36 5.70 3.49 -2.49
C ASN A 36 6.30 2.44 -1.57
N PRO A 37 7.57 2.56 -1.18
CA PRO A 37 8.13 1.75 -0.11
C PRO A 37 7.24 1.78 1.13
N ILE A 38 7.05 0.63 1.75
CA ILE A 38 6.20 0.51 2.94
C ILE A 38 6.95 1.10 4.13
N HIS A 39 6.31 2.05 4.81
CA HIS A 39 6.77 2.60 6.07
C HIS A 39 5.86 2.17 7.23
N ARG A 40 6.23 2.52 8.46
CA ARG A 40 5.52 2.05 9.67
C ARG A 40 4.02 2.34 9.66
N ALA A 41 3.58 3.52 9.21
CA ALA A 41 2.15 3.82 9.13
C ALA A 41 1.38 2.90 8.15
N HIS A 42 2.01 2.47 7.05
CA HIS A 42 1.40 1.48 6.16
C HIS A 42 1.27 0.10 6.84
N TYR A 43 2.31 -0.30 7.58
CA TYR A 43 2.30 -1.54 8.35
C TYR A 43 1.16 -1.55 9.37
N GLU A 44 1.08 -0.51 10.19
CA GLU A 44 -0.01 -0.34 11.16
C GLU A 44 -1.39 -0.31 10.49
N LEU A 45 -1.50 0.33 9.33
CA LEU A 45 -2.75 0.42 8.60
C LEU A 45 -3.25 -0.96 8.16
N PHE A 46 -2.40 -1.77 7.52
CA PHE A 46 -2.87 -3.06 7.02
C PHE A 46 -2.99 -4.12 8.12
N THR A 47 -2.21 -4.06 9.19
CA THR A 47 -2.39 -4.95 10.35
C THR A 47 -3.65 -4.60 11.14
N ASN A 48 -3.94 -3.31 11.34
CA ASN A 48 -5.19 -2.87 11.97
C ASN A 48 -6.42 -3.17 11.13
N ALA A 49 -6.30 -3.27 9.80
CA ALA A 49 -7.41 -3.67 8.93
C ALA A 49 -7.93 -5.09 9.25
N LEU A 50 -7.09 -5.98 9.76
CA LEU A 50 -7.50 -7.32 10.23
C LEU A 50 -8.38 -7.28 11.48
N LEU A 51 -8.45 -6.12 12.15
CA LEU A 51 -9.27 -5.90 13.36
C LEU A 51 -10.56 -5.12 13.04
N SER A 52 -10.88 -4.93 11.76
CA SER A 52 -12.08 -4.20 11.35
C SER A 52 -13.33 -5.05 11.59
N ASP A 53 -14.44 -4.40 11.96
CA ASP A 53 -15.70 -5.08 12.35
C ASP A 53 -16.28 -5.99 11.27
N ASN A 54 -15.99 -5.69 9.99
CA ASN A 54 -16.44 -6.49 8.85
C ASN A 54 -15.41 -7.53 8.38
N VAL A 55 -14.32 -7.71 9.10
CA VAL A 55 -13.26 -8.72 8.82
C VAL A 55 -13.31 -9.79 9.90
N SER A 56 -13.35 -11.06 9.50
CA SER A 56 -13.40 -12.17 10.45
C SER A 56 -12.09 -12.30 11.24
N SER A 57 -12.17 -12.86 12.44
CA SER A 57 -10.97 -13.15 13.24
C SER A 57 -10.02 -14.15 12.55
N ASN A 58 -10.55 -14.93 11.61
CA ASN A 58 -9.80 -15.85 10.76
C ASN A 58 -9.46 -15.16 9.43
N SER A 59 -8.50 -14.26 9.45
CA SER A 59 -8.16 -13.43 8.30
C SER A 59 -6.66 -13.28 8.11
N VAL A 60 -6.28 -13.01 6.86
CA VAL A 60 -4.91 -12.67 6.47
C VAL A 60 -4.91 -11.40 5.62
N VAL A 61 -3.81 -10.68 5.61
CA VAL A 61 -3.61 -9.58 4.67
C VAL A 61 -2.73 -10.03 3.50
N LEU A 62 -3.16 -9.74 2.29
CA LEU A 62 -2.31 -9.84 1.10
C LEU A 62 -1.71 -8.46 0.81
N VAL A 63 -0.45 -8.29 1.13
CA VAL A 63 0.34 -7.12 0.73
C VAL A 63 0.67 -7.28 -0.75
N HIS A 64 0.00 -6.51 -1.59
CA HIS A 64 0.03 -6.68 -3.06
C HIS A 64 0.36 -5.36 -3.76
N PRO A 65 1.61 -4.86 -3.58
CA PRO A 65 2.03 -3.58 -4.12
C PRO A 65 2.17 -3.63 -5.64
N THR A 66 1.92 -2.48 -6.27
CA THR A 66 2.18 -2.26 -7.69
C THR A 66 3.68 -2.06 -7.91
N CYS A 67 4.29 -2.90 -8.73
CA CYS A 67 5.70 -2.81 -9.12
C CYS A 67 5.93 -2.31 -10.55
N GLY A 68 4.88 -2.21 -11.35
CA GLY A 68 4.95 -1.63 -12.70
C GLY A 68 5.20 -0.12 -12.69
N PRO A 69 5.29 0.52 -13.85
CA PRO A 69 5.44 1.96 -13.98
C PRO A 69 4.34 2.73 -13.25
N THR A 70 4.72 3.84 -12.65
CA THR A 70 3.82 4.75 -11.94
C THR A 70 4.14 6.19 -12.37
N GLN A 71 4.15 7.17 -11.46
CA GLN A 71 4.50 8.54 -11.80
C GLN A 71 6.02 8.69 -12.01
N GLN A 72 6.42 9.69 -12.78
CA GLN A 72 7.82 9.90 -13.17
C GLN A 72 8.75 10.19 -11.98
N ASP A 73 8.21 10.79 -10.92
CA ASP A 73 8.94 11.13 -9.69
C ASP A 73 8.89 10.03 -8.62
N ASP A 74 8.21 8.91 -8.90
CA ASP A 74 8.17 7.76 -8.02
C ASP A 74 9.50 6.98 -8.06
N ILE A 75 9.75 6.25 -6.98
CA ILE A 75 10.90 5.34 -6.89
C ILE A 75 10.76 4.24 -7.95
N PRO A 76 11.82 3.89 -8.71
CA PRO A 76 11.78 2.86 -9.73
C PRO A 76 11.21 1.53 -9.23
N GLY A 77 10.44 0.83 -10.08
CA GLY A 77 9.75 -0.41 -9.72
C GLY A 77 10.67 -1.47 -9.13
N LYS A 78 11.87 -1.65 -9.69
CA LYS A 78 12.88 -2.57 -9.18
C LYS A 78 13.34 -2.23 -7.75
N VAL A 79 13.57 -0.95 -7.46
CA VAL A 79 13.98 -0.51 -6.12
C VAL A 79 12.83 -0.74 -5.13
N ARG A 80 11.59 -0.41 -5.53
CA ARG A 80 10.40 -0.69 -4.70
C ARG A 80 10.28 -2.17 -4.39
N TYR A 81 10.42 -3.03 -5.40
CA TYR A 81 10.41 -4.48 -5.23
C TYR A 81 11.45 -4.94 -4.19
N LEU A 82 12.69 -4.45 -4.27
CA LEU A 82 13.72 -4.79 -3.31
C LEU A 82 13.36 -4.35 -1.88
N THR A 83 12.76 -3.16 -1.71
CA THR A 83 12.30 -2.73 -0.38
C THR A 83 11.22 -3.65 0.19
N TYR A 84 10.34 -4.17 -0.67
CA TYR A 84 9.29 -5.11 -0.24
C TYR A 84 9.86 -6.47 0.13
N LYS A 85 10.87 -6.94 -0.60
CA LYS A 85 11.53 -8.22 -0.31
C LYS A 85 12.25 -8.19 1.03
N GLU A 86 13.03 -7.16 1.29
CA GLU A 86 13.69 -6.99 2.58
C GLU A 86 12.68 -6.90 3.74
N LEU A 87 11.55 -6.22 3.50
CA LEU A 87 10.52 -6.12 4.51
C LEU A 87 9.77 -7.45 4.73
N GLU A 88 9.54 -8.23 3.67
CA GLU A 88 8.98 -9.58 3.76
C GLU A 88 9.85 -10.49 4.63
N GLU A 89 11.18 -10.36 4.53
CA GLU A 89 12.13 -11.14 5.33
C GLU A 89 12.21 -10.65 6.78
N GLU A 90 12.04 -9.33 7.02
CA GLU A 90 12.03 -8.76 8.37
C GLU A 90 10.75 -9.10 9.14
N ILE A 91 9.60 -9.16 8.44
CA ILE A 91 8.30 -9.40 9.06
C ILE A 91 7.99 -10.90 9.08
N SER A 92 7.95 -11.49 10.27
CA SER A 92 7.68 -12.92 10.48
C SER A 92 6.23 -13.24 10.89
N ASP A 93 5.25 -12.36 10.59
CA ASP A 93 3.82 -12.61 10.89
C ASP A 93 3.19 -13.47 9.77
N GLU A 94 2.79 -14.70 10.12
CA GLU A 94 2.16 -15.64 9.18
C GLU A 94 0.84 -15.15 8.58
N ARG A 95 0.19 -14.17 9.20
CA ARG A 95 -1.03 -13.56 8.65
C ARG A 95 -0.74 -12.60 7.51
N ILE A 96 0.53 -12.23 7.28
CA ILE A 96 0.93 -11.33 6.20
C ILE A 96 1.43 -12.17 5.03
N LYS A 97 0.70 -12.10 3.92
CA LYS A 97 1.05 -12.76 2.66
C LYS A 97 1.51 -11.73 1.64
N TRP A 98 2.44 -12.10 0.78
CA TRP A 98 3.05 -11.20 -0.19
C TRP A 98 2.85 -11.70 -1.61
N ALA A 99 2.49 -10.77 -2.49
CA ALA A 99 2.53 -10.94 -3.93
C ALA A 99 2.84 -9.60 -4.60
N PHE A 100 3.37 -9.62 -5.82
CA PHE A 100 3.77 -8.42 -6.53
C PHE A 100 2.96 -8.27 -7.80
N LEU A 101 2.36 -7.09 -8.01
CA LEU A 101 1.48 -6.82 -9.14
C LEU A 101 2.22 -6.06 -10.24
N PRO A 102 2.34 -6.64 -11.46
CA PRO A 102 2.95 -5.96 -12.60
C PRO A 102 1.94 -5.01 -13.26
N TYR A 103 1.46 -4.05 -12.52
CA TYR A 103 0.42 -3.11 -12.92
C TYR A 103 0.98 -1.69 -12.96
N SER A 104 0.58 -0.95 -14.00
CA SER A 104 0.91 0.47 -14.17
C SER A 104 -0.25 1.32 -13.66
N MET A 105 0.00 2.18 -12.69
CA MET A 105 -1.03 3.07 -12.17
C MET A 105 -1.31 4.23 -13.15
N HIS A 106 -2.58 4.58 -13.30
CA HIS A 106 -3.07 5.64 -14.19
C HIS A 106 -3.51 6.90 -13.45
N MET A 107 -3.56 6.87 -12.12
CA MET A 107 -4.01 7.96 -11.26
C MET A 107 -5.44 8.41 -11.59
N ALA A 108 -6.32 7.44 -11.84
CA ALA A 108 -7.71 7.65 -12.28
C ALA A 108 -8.72 7.65 -11.12
N GLY A 109 -8.25 7.86 -9.89
CA GLY A 109 -9.08 8.03 -8.69
C GLY A 109 -10.09 6.89 -8.47
N PRO A 110 -11.40 7.22 -8.37
CA PRO A 110 -12.45 6.22 -8.09
C PRO A 110 -12.49 5.04 -9.07
N ARG A 111 -12.26 5.29 -10.35
CA ARG A 111 -12.25 4.23 -11.37
C ARG A 111 -11.08 3.28 -11.19
N GLU A 112 -9.93 3.80 -10.82
CA GLU A 112 -8.75 2.96 -10.55
C GLU A 112 -8.92 2.19 -9.24
N ALA A 113 -9.55 2.74 -8.22
CA ALA A 113 -9.92 2.00 -7.01
C ALA A 113 -10.78 0.79 -7.34
N LEU A 114 -11.80 0.96 -8.19
CA LEU A 114 -12.65 -0.14 -8.66
C LEU A 114 -11.84 -1.19 -9.43
N GLN A 115 -10.96 -0.76 -10.34
CA GLN A 115 -10.08 -1.67 -11.07
C GLN A 115 -9.17 -2.47 -10.14
N HIS A 116 -8.64 -1.82 -9.11
CA HIS A 116 -7.85 -2.50 -8.08
C HIS A 116 -8.69 -3.53 -7.29
N MET A 117 -9.96 -3.26 -7.01
CA MET A 117 -10.85 -4.26 -6.39
C MET A 117 -11.04 -5.47 -7.30
N ILE A 118 -11.36 -5.27 -8.57
CA ILE A 118 -11.54 -6.35 -9.56
C ILE A 118 -10.29 -7.22 -9.64
N ILE A 119 -9.13 -6.60 -9.73
CA ILE A 119 -7.85 -7.31 -9.77
C ILE A 119 -7.70 -8.17 -8.51
N ARG A 120 -7.85 -7.59 -7.30
CA ARG A 120 -7.64 -8.33 -6.04
C ARG A 120 -8.66 -9.42 -5.84
N ARG A 121 -9.89 -9.22 -6.29
CA ARG A 121 -10.88 -10.31 -6.31
C ARG A 121 -10.41 -11.50 -7.14
N ASN A 122 -9.84 -11.25 -8.31
CA ASN A 122 -9.25 -12.30 -9.15
C ASN A 122 -8.09 -13.02 -8.45
N TYR A 123 -7.37 -12.33 -7.58
CA TYR A 123 -6.30 -12.90 -6.75
C TYR A 123 -6.82 -13.59 -5.47
N GLY A 124 -8.14 -13.67 -5.26
CA GLY A 124 -8.75 -14.39 -4.15
C GLY A 124 -9.01 -13.53 -2.90
N CYS A 125 -8.89 -12.22 -3.00
CA CYS A 125 -9.20 -11.33 -1.88
C CYS A 125 -10.71 -11.16 -1.71
N THR A 126 -11.15 -11.07 -0.46
CA THR A 126 -12.53 -10.82 -0.03
C THR A 126 -12.76 -9.37 0.38
N HIS A 127 -11.68 -8.69 0.79
CA HIS A 127 -11.70 -7.31 1.27
C HIS A 127 -10.62 -6.48 0.60
N PHE A 128 -10.85 -5.19 0.47
CA PHE A 128 -9.87 -4.26 -0.07
C PHE A 128 -9.76 -2.99 0.78
N ILE A 129 -8.54 -2.68 1.23
CA ILE A 129 -8.26 -1.44 1.96
C ILE A 129 -8.21 -0.28 0.98
N ILE A 130 -9.08 0.71 1.18
CA ILE A 130 -9.12 1.90 0.35
C ILE A 130 -8.62 3.09 1.15
N GLY A 131 -7.45 3.58 0.75
CA GLY A 131 -6.84 4.75 1.34
C GLY A 131 -7.60 6.04 1.03
N ARG A 132 -7.40 7.05 1.87
CA ARG A 132 -7.75 8.42 1.54
C ARG A 132 -6.97 8.83 0.27
N ASP A 133 -7.61 9.60 -0.62
CA ASP A 133 -7.02 10.08 -1.89
C ASP A 133 -6.46 8.96 -2.79
N MET A 134 -7.04 7.75 -2.74
CA MET A 134 -6.54 6.61 -3.51
C MET A 134 -6.52 6.92 -5.01
N ALA A 135 -5.33 6.77 -5.61
CA ALA A 135 -5.06 7.03 -7.03
C ALA A 135 -5.48 8.44 -7.49
N GLY A 136 -5.55 9.40 -6.56
CA GLY A 136 -5.87 10.79 -6.86
C GLY A 136 -4.75 11.48 -7.64
N CYS A 137 -5.11 12.53 -8.37
CA CYS A 137 -4.16 13.38 -9.08
C CYS A 137 -4.64 14.83 -9.09
N LYS A 138 -3.69 15.70 -9.41
CA LYS A 138 -3.93 17.15 -9.51
C LYS A 138 -3.84 17.63 -10.94
N SER A 139 -4.57 18.70 -11.24
CA SER A 139 -4.42 19.45 -12.48
C SER A 139 -3.02 20.08 -12.54
N SER A 140 -2.30 19.83 -13.60
CA SER A 140 -0.98 20.45 -13.84
C SER A 140 -1.08 21.97 -14.09
N SER A 141 -2.25 22.45 -14.51
CA SER A 141 -2.49 23.87 -14.82
C SER A 141 -3.00 24.67 -13.63
N THR A 142 -3.88 24.09 -12.79
CA THR A 142 -4.50 24.81 -11.66
C THR A 142 -3.97 24.37 -10.31
N GLY A 143 -3.36 23.19 -10.20
CA GLY A 143 -2.93 22.57 -8.95
C GLY A 143 -4.07 21.99 -8.11
N GLU A 144 -5.33 22.09 -8.59
CA GLU A 144 -6.49 21.56 -7.90
C GLU A 144 -6.60 20.04 -8.04
N ASP A 145 -7.15 19.39 -7.00
CA ASP A 145 -7.42 17.96 -7.03
C ASP A 145 -8.59 17.64 -7.97
N PHE A 146 -8.44 16.59 -8.81
CA PHE A 146 -9.53 16.11 -9.67
C PHE A 146 -10.61 15.36 -8.90
N TYR A 147 -10.28 14.81 -7.75
CA TYR A 147 -11.16 13.98 -6.92
C TYR A 147 -11.13 14.45 -5.48
N GLY A 148 -12.25 14.34 -4.80
CA GLY A 148 -12.31 14.53 -3.35
C GLY A 148 -11.59 13.40 -2.59
N PRO A 149 -11.17 13.66 -1.35
CA PRO A 149 -10.34 12.73 -0.56
C PRO A 149 -11.00 11.37 -0.26
N TYR A 150 -12.32 11.27 -0.36
CA TYR A 150 -13.09 10.06 -0.10
C TYR A 150 -13.87 9.55 -1.30
N ASP A 151 -13.71 10.16 -2.48
CA ASP A 151 -14.47 9.78 -3.67
C ASP A 151 -14.20 8.32 -4.08
N ALA A 152 -12.95 7.88 -3.97
CA ALA A 152 -12.58 6.50 -4.25
C ALA A 152 -13.26 5.50 -3.27
N GLN A 153 -13.29 5.81 -1.97
CA GLN A 153 -13.97 4.99 -0.97
C GLN A 153 -15.47 4.92 -1.24
N ASN A 154 -16.10 6.07 -1.48
CA ASN A 154 -17.54 6.17 -1.71
C ASN A 154 -17.97 5.40 -2.99
N PHE A 155 -17.17 5.51 -4.05
CA PHE A 155 -17.44 4.82 -5.30
C PHE A 155 -17.25 3.30 -5.17
N ALA A 156 -16.16 2.88 -4.54
CA ALA A 156 -15.88 1.47 -4.28
C ALA A 156 -16.97 0.81 -3.41
N ASN A 157 -17.44 1.49 -2.37
CA ASN A 157 -18.55 1.01 -1.53
C ASN A 157 -19.82 0.75 -2.33
N LYS A 158 -20.14 1.61 -3.30
CA LYS A 158 -21.33 1.41 -4.16
C LYS A 158 -21.22 0.18 -5.06
N CYS A 159 -20.03 -0.26 -5.40
CA CYS A 159 -19.77 -1.40 -6.27
C CYS A 159 -19.41 -2.68 -5.50
N ALA A 160 -19.31 -2.61 -4.19
CA ALA A 160 -18.82 -3.71 -3.34
C ALA A 160 -19.66 -4.99 -3.48
N ASP A 161 -20.98 -4.87 -3.41
CA ASP A 161 -21.90 -6.01 -3.50
C ASP A 161 -21.84 -6.68 -4.88
N GLU A 162 -21.82 -5.89 -5.97
CA GLU A 162 -21.71 -6.39 -7.33
C GLU A 162 -20.40 -7.17 -7.54
N LEU A 163 -19.32 -6.68 -6.93
CA LEU A 163 -18.01 -7.33 -6.98
C LEU A 163 -17.88 -8.51 -6.00
N MET A 164 -18.85 -8.72 -5.11
CA MET A 164 -18.73 -9.67 -4.00
C MET A 164 -17.43 -9.46 -3.21
N MET A 165 -17.05 -8.22 -2.97
CA MET A 165 -15.93 -7.78 -2.14
C MET A 165 -16.39 -6.73 -1.15
N GLN A 166 -15.79 -6.71 0.01
CA GLN A 166 -16.03 -5.66 0.99
C GLN A 166 -14.89 -4.61 0.94
N THR A 167 -15.21 -3.40 1.31
CA THR A 167 -14.20 -2.35 1.49
C THR A 167 -13.81 -2.24 2.96
N VAL A 168 -12.53 -1.97 3.21
CA VAL A 168 -12.04 -1.59 4.53
C VAL A 168 -11.52 -0.15 4.39
N PRO A 169 -12.26 0.85 4.87
CA PRO A 169 -11.82 2.23 4.80
C PRO A 169 -10.61 2.44 5.70
N SER A 170 -9.53 2.98 5.15
CA SER A 170 -8.34 3.26 5.96
C SER A 170 -8.59 4.43 6.91
N LYS A 171 -8.17 4.25 8.15
CA LYS A 171 -8.13 5.33 9.14
C LYS A 171 -6.92 6.24 8.88
N ASN A 172 -7.05 7.51 9.22
CA ASN A 172 -5.93 8.45 9.18
C ASN A 172 -5.03 8.24 10.40
N LEU A 173 -3.99 7.41 10.26
CA LEU A 173 -3.07 7.11 11.35
C LEU A 173 -1.97 8.16 11.45
N VAL A 174 -1.66 8.56 12.68
CA VAL A 174 -0.58 9.46 13.05
C VAL A 174 0.27 8.82 14.14
N TYR A 175 1.55 9.17 14.19
CA TYR A 175 2.41 8.74 15.26
C TYR A 175 2.49 9.80 16.35
N THR A 176 2.32 9.37 17.60
CA THR A 176 2.45 10.23 18.80
C THR A 176 3.54 9.68 19.73
N LYS A 177 4.16 10.57 20.49
CA LYS A 177 5.18 10.16 21.48
C LYS A 177 4.58 9.32 22.58
N GLU A 178 3.33 9.62 22.96
CA GLU A 178 2.69 9.05 24.14
C GLU A 178 2.12 7.66 23.90
N LYS A 179 1.60 7.40 22.69
CA LYS A 179 0.84 6.18 22.36
C LYS A 179 1.31 5.43 21.11
N GLY A 180 2.30 5.96 20.40
CA GLY A 180 2.67 5.39 19.11
C GLY A 180 1.64 5.72 18.03
N TYR A 181 1.30 4.75 17.18
CA TYR A 181 0.32 4.92 16.10
C TYR A 181 -1.11 4.85 16.62
N ILE A 182 -1.85 5.93 16.41
CA ILE A 182 -3.29 6.06 16.73
C ILE A 182 -3.97 6.85 15.62
N THR A 183 -5.30 6.97 15.67
CA THR A 183 -6.03 7.81 14.73
C THR A 183 -5.78 9.30 15.00
N ALA A 184 -5.88 10.12 13.95
CA ALA A 184 -5.72 11.56 14.09
C ALA A 184 -6.81 12.17 15.00
N GLU A 185 -8.00 11.56 15.02
CA GLU A 185 -9.12 11.90 15.88
C GLU A 185 -8.77 11.69 17.34
N GLU A 186 -8.27 10.50 17.70
CA GLU A 186 -7.81 10.18 19.06
C GLU A 186 -6.66 11.10 19.50
N ALA A 187 -5.67 11.33 18.63
CA ALA A 187 -4.57 12.23 18.94
C ALA A 187 -5.07 13.65 19.28
N LYS A 188 -6.09 14.11 18.56
CA LYS A 188 -6.72 15.42 18.83
C LYS A 188 -7.54 15.41 20.11
N GLU A 189 -8.33 14.36 20.35
CA GLU A 189 -9.17 14.23 21.56
C GLU A 189 -8.34 14.29 22.84
N PHE A 190 -7.22 13.54 22.85
CA PHE A 190 -6.33 13.47 24.02
C PHE A 190 -5.21 14.52 24.02
N ASN A 191 -5.18 15.40 23.01
CA ASN A 191 -4.16 16.44 22.85
C ASN A 191 -2.71 15.89 22.86
N TYR A 192 -2.49 14.74 22.21
CA TYR A 192 -1.15 14.14 22.10
C TYR A 192 -0.30 14.85 21.05
N GLU A 193 1.02 14.85 21.27
CA GLU A 193 1.99 15.45 20.35
C GLU A 193 2.19 14.57 19.11
N ILE A 194 1.68 15.03 17.94
CA ILE A 194 1.86 14.34 16.68
C ILE A 194 3.25 14.59 16.13
N MET A 195 4.03 13.52 15.94
CA MET A 195 5.32 13.57 15.26
C MET A 195 5.12 13.47 13.75
N LYS A 196 5.83 14.30 13.00
CA LYS A 196 5.75 14.35 11.54
C LYS A 196 7.13 14.29 10.91
N LEU A 197 7.22 13.57 9.81
CA LEU A 197 8.35 13.63 8.89
C LEU A 197 7.77 13.71 7.47
N SER A 198 7.99 14.84 6.82
CA SER A 198 7.49 15.04 5.45
C SER A 198 8.27 14.19 4.44
N GLY A 199 7.64 13.84 3.31
CA GLY A 199 8.33 13.11 2.24
C GLY A 199 9.55 13.85 1.69
N THR A 200 9.51 15.18 1.66
CA THR A 200 10.66 16.01 1.26
C THR A 200 11.80 15.92 2.26
N GLU A 201 11.51 16.01 3.56
CA GLU A 201 12.51 15.87 4.61
C GLU A 201 13.07 14.45 4.66
N PHE A 202 12.22 13.44 4.52
CA PHE A 202 12.66 12.05 4.41
C PHE A 202 13.66 11.84 3.27
N ARG A 203 13.35 12.33 2.06
CA ARG A 203 14.26 12.24 0.91
C ARG A 203 15.56 13.01 1.14
N LYS A 204 15.53 14.16 1.82
CA LYS A 204 16.72 14.92 2.20
C LYS A 204 17.60 14.11 3.16
N LYS A 205 17.01 13.56 4.21
CA LYS A 205 17.71 12.71 5.19
C LYS A 205 18.33 11.47 4.55
N LEU A 206 17.60 10.81 3.63
CA LEU A 206 18.14 9.67 2.88
C LEU A 206 19.42 10.05 2.11
N ARG A 207 19.36 11.13 1.34
CA ARG A 207 20.51 11.60 0.52
C ARG A 207 21.72 12.02 1.34
N ASN A 208 21.48 12.61 2.50
CA ASN A 208 22.55 13.09 3.39
C ASN A 208 23.09 11.98 4.32
N GLY A 209 22.57 10.76 4.27
CA GLY A 209 22.94 9.71 5.23
C GLY A 209 22.47 9.97 6.67
N GLU A 210 21.58 10.94 6.88
CA GLU A 210 21.07 11.30 8.21
C GLU A 210 20.18 10.19 8.80
N PRO A 211 20.14 10.03 10.12
CA PRO A 211 19.28 9.04 10.77
C PRO A 211 17.81 9.24 10.40
N ILE A 212 17.14 8.15 10.03
CA ILE A 212 15.68 8.09 9.85
C ILE A 212 15.08 7.49 11.12
N PRO A 213 14.07 8.14 11.72
CA PRO A 213 13.46 7.61 12.93
C PRO A 213 12.79 6.23 12.67
N GLU A 214 12.98 5.29 13.60
CA GLU A 214 12.39 3.94 13.49
C GLU A 214 10.87 3.95 13.54
N TRP A 215 10.28 4.94 14.18
CA TRP A 215 8.81 5.10 14.14
C TRP A 215 8.29 5.47 12.75
N PHE A 216 9.13 6.01 11.86
CA PHE A 216 8.73 6.39 10.51
C PHE A 216 8.94 5.25 9.50
N ALA A 217 10.13 4.64 9.47
CA ALA A 217 10.46 3.62 8.47
C ALA A 217 11.26 2.46 9.07
N PHE A 218 11.12 1.30 8.44
CA PHE A 218 11.91 0.12 8.75
C PHE A 218 13.36 0.32 8.32
N LYS A 219 14.30 -0.18 9.12
CA LYS A 219 15.73 -0.03 8.84
C LYS A 219 16.10 -0.72 7.51
N SER A 220 15.62 -1.93 7.27
CA SER A 220 15.84 -2.68 6.03
C SER A 220 15.43 -1.89 4.79
N VAL A 221 14.24 -1.28 4.83
CA VAL A 221 13.72 -0.42 3.74
C VAL A 221 14.62 0.80 3.52
N VAL A 222 15.05 1.45 4.60
CA VAL A 222 15.96 2.62 4.53
C VAL A 222 17.29 2.23 3.91
N ASP A 223 17.86 1.09 4.29
CA ASP A 223 19.15 0.60 3.78
C ASP A 223 19.10 0.33 2.27
N VAL A 224 18.04 -0.33 1.77
CA VAL A 224 17.83 -0.52 0.31
C VAL A 224 17.72 0.83 -0.41
N LEU A 225 16.93 1.76 0.13
CA LEU A 225 16.78 3.08 -0.49
C LEU A 225 18.11 3.84 -0.58
N ARG A 226 18.95 3.76 0.45
CA ARG A 226 20.27 4.37 0.45
C ARG A 226 21.19 3.75 -0.59
N LEU A 227 21.24 2.42 -0.67
CA LEU A 227 22.01 1.72 -1.68
C LEU A 227 21.59 2.13 -3.10
N SER A 228 20.29 2.30 -3.33
CA SER A 228 19.77 2.73 -4.64
C SER A 228 20.23 4.13 -5.04
N LEU A 229 20.42 5.04 -4.07
CA LEU A 229 20.87 6.42 -4.31
C LEU A 229 22.36 6.51 -4.66
N ILE A 230 23.15 5.50 -4.32
CA ILE A 230 24.59 5.43 -4.66
C ILE A 230 24.81 5.04 -6.12
N HIS A 231 23.80 4.42 -6.76
CA HIS A 231 23.86 3.89 -8.12
C HIS A 231 23.09 4.75 -9.16
N ILE A 232 22.63 5.94 -8.78
CA ILE A 232 22.06 6.99 -9.64
C ILE A 232 23.05 8.16 -9.72
#